data_fd8b85fe675f5256e50e21826d24e202
#
_entry.id   fd8b85fe675f5256e50e21826d24e202
#
_cell.length_a   1.000
_cell.length_b   1.000
_cell.length_c   1.000
_cell.angle_alpha   90.00
_cell.angle_beta   90.00
_cell.angle_gamma   90.00
#
_symmetry.space_group_name_H-M   'P 1'
#
loop_
_entity.id
_entity.type
_entity.pdbx_description
1 polymer ?
#
loop_
_entity_poly.entity_id
_entity_poly.type
_entity_poly.pdbx_seq_one_letter_code
_entity_poly.pdbx_strand_id
1 'polypeptide(L)'
;MGRAMAVVVAAICGGVLAACGGDDNRGNGSTAMSPATPGPAACGGKNSLTAEGSTAQLNAIRLFNQVWGQACPGKKVSYNPTGSGAGREQFIAGHVDFAGSDSPLVAAQLDPAAKRCKGNAAWDLPLVFGPIALVYNVAGVQTLIVDADAVAKIFSGAIRMWNDPVLAALNPGVALPDSKITPIYRNDSSGTTDNFQKYLTAAAPQSWTKGVGTEFHGGVGEGVQRSAGVIQAVQTTSGAIGYVEKGFADHARVPFAQLNTGSGVVPLTDETARKAVDAVSFAASGHDLVLELNSIYGLQEPNTYPLMLATYEIVCSGGYEPDTAAAIKAFLTTAVNDGQAGLSSAGYVPLPDKVKARLVAAINAMQ
;
A
#
# COMPACT_ATOMS: atom_id res chain seq x y z
N MET A 1 0.01 -64.98 -22.14
CA MET A 1 -1.41 -65.29 -21.79
C MET A 1 -2.07 -63.96 -21.49
N GLY A 2 -2.74 -63.28 -22.35
CA GLY A 2 -3.77 -63.60 -23.33
C GLY A 2 -5.12 -63.28 -22.76
N ARG A 3 -5.68 -62.16 -23.16
CA ARG A 3 -7.01 -61.94 -23.76
C ARG A 3 -7.50 -60.53 -23.54
N ALA A 4 -7.63 -59.86 -24.48
CA ALA A 4 -8.46 -59.01 -25.30
C ALA A 4 -9.98 -59.32 -25.23
N MET A 5 -10.78 -58.28 -25.40
CA MET A 5 -12.11 -58.15 -26.03
C MET A 5 -12.94 -57.07 -25.28
N ALA A 6 -13.70 -56.22 -25.85
CA ALA A 6 -14.07 -55.77 -27.20
C ALA A 6 -15.25 -54.77 -27.00
N VAL A 7 -15.21 -53.73 -27.74
CA VAL A 7 -16.23 -52.83 -28.32
C VAL A 7 -17.70 -53.20 -28.14
N VAL A 8 -18.57 -52.21 -27.79
CA VAL A 8 -19.87 -52.02 -28.43
C VAL A 8 -20.21 -50.53 -28.51
N VAL A 9 -20.46 -50.07 -29.74
CA VAL A 9 -21.05 -48.81 -30.16
C VAL A 9 -22.56 -48.95 -30.18
N ALA A 10 -23.29 -47.95 -29.75
CA ALA A 10 -24.67 -47.75 -30.17
C ALA A 10 -25.01 -46.27 -30.25
N ALA A 11 -25.21 -45.81 -31.46
CA ALA A 11 -25.83 -44.54 -31.81
C ALA A 11 -27.34 -44.73 -31.97
N ILE A 12 -28.14 -43.81 -31.50
CA ILE A 12 -29.54 -43.62 -31.99
C ILE A 12 -29.84 -42.12 -32.04
N CYS A 13 -30.28 -41.71 -33.21
CA CYS A 13 -30.80 -40.39 -33.60
C CYS A 13 -32.23 -40.16 -33.11
N GLY A 14 -32.61 -38.88 -33.03
CA GLY A 14 -33.94 -38.46 -33.48
C GLY A 14 -34.72 -37.56 -32.56
N GLY A 15 -35.16 -36.41 -33.09
CA GLY A 15 -36.42 -35.82 -32.72
C GLY A 15 -36.42 -34.29 -32.49
N VAL A 16 -36.56 -33.53 -33.57
CA VAL A 16 -36.96 -32.10 -33.56
C VAL A 16 -38.46 -31.99 -33.29
N LEU A 17 -38.89 -31.10 -32.40
CA LEU A 17 -40.21 -30.48 -32.48
C LEU A 17 -40.17 -29.06 -31.91
N ALA A 18 -40.49 -28.10 -32.77
CA ALA A 18 -40.75 -26.71 -32.44
C ALA A 18 -42.20 -26.54 -31.96
N ALA A 19 -42.39 -25.69 -30.95
CA ALA A 19 -43.70 -25.10 -30.69
C ALA A 19 -43.51 -23.66 -30.17
N CYS A 20 -44.03 -22.69 -30.92
CA CYS A 20 -44.27 -21.30 -30.53
C CYS A 20 -45.46 -21.21 -29.56
N GLY A 21 -45.37 -20.30 -28.58
CA GLY A 21 -46.50 -19.86 -27.77
C GLY A 21 -46.07 -18.68 -26.91
N GLY A 22 -46.48 -17.48 -27.29
CA GLY A 22 -46.29 -16.25 -26.51
C GLY A 22 -47.27 -16.20 -25.35
N ASP A 23 -46.88 -15.45 -24.32
CA ASP A 23 -47.75 -14.46 -23.71
C ASP A 23 -47.00 -13.64 -22.63
N ASP A 24 -47.32 -12.37 -22.60
CA ASP A 24 -46.84 -11.32 -21.75
C ASP A 24 -47.06 -11.59 -20.26
N ASN A 25 -46.02 -11.37 -19.43
CA ASN A 25 -46.27 -10.87 -18.08
C ASN A 25 -45.13 -10.00 -17.55
N ARG A 26 -45.44 -8.74 -17.24
CA ARG A 26 -44.59 -7.75 -16.61
C ARG A 26 -44.25 -8.22 -15.21
N GLY A 27 -42.99 -8.55 -14.96
CA GLY A 27 -42.41 -8.79 -13.66
C GLY A 27 -41.15 -7.93 -13.47
N ASN A 28 -41.21 -7.05 -12.50
CA ASN A 28 -40.18 -6.14 -12.04
C ASN A 28 -38.90 -6.93 -11.70
N GLY A 29 -37.98 -7.07 -12.64
CA GLY A 29 -36.70 -7.74 -12.45
C GLY A 29 -35.63 -6.75 -12.06
N SER A 30 -35.28 -6.73 -10.77
CA SER A 30 -34.01 -6.19 -10.30
C SER A 30 -32.88 -6.89 -11.07
N THR A 31 -32.29 -6.21 -12.02
CA THR A 31 -31.06 -6.64 -12.67
C THR A 31 -29.94 -6.55 -11.62
N ALA A 32 -29.66 -7.69 -10.98
CA ALA A 32 -28.39 -7.88 -10.31
C ALA A 32 -27.30 -7.69 -11.39
N MET A 33 -26.55 -6.60 -11.31
CA MET A 33 -25.36 -6.42 -12.11
C MET A 33 -24.41 -7.57 -11.78
N SER A 34 -24.28 -8.53 -12.70
CA SER A 34 -23.17 -9.47 -12.67
C SER A 34 -21.85 -8.68 -12.57
N PRO A 35 -20.89 -9.09 -11.72
CA PRO A 35 -19.60 -8.45 -11.71
C PRO A 35 -19.02 -8.51 -13.13
N ALA A 36 -18.69 -7.36 -13.68
CA ALA A 36 -18.09 -7.26 -15.01
C ALA A 36 -16.81 -8.10 -15.01
N THR A 37 -16.77 -9.09 -15.88
CA THR A 37 -15.53 -9.83 -16.17
C THR A 37 -14.50 -8.81 -16.62
N PRO A 38 -13.28 -8.75 -16.02
CA PRO A 38 -12.24 -7.81 -16.45
C PRO A 38 -12.01 -8.01 -17.95
N GLY A 39 -12.14 -6.94 -18.72
CA GLY A 39 -11.79 -6.96 -20.13
C GLY A 39 -10.30 -7.30 -20.29
N PRO A 40 -9.88 -7.86 -21.45
CA PRO A 40 -8.48 -8.17 -21.68
C PRO A 40 -7.61 -6.94 -21.41
N ALA A 41 -6.51 -7.13 -20.68
CA ALA A 41 -5.57 -6.07 -20.38
C ALA A 41 -5.13 -5.39 -21.68
N ALA A 42 -5.28 -4.07 -21.76
CA ALA A 42 -4.84 -3.33 -22.93
C ALA A 42 -3.30 -3.36 -22.97
N CYS A 43 -2.71 -3.97 -23.99
CA CYS A 43 -1.25 -4.09 -24.15
C CYS A 43 -0.64 -2.94 -24.98
N GLY A 44 -1.32 -1.80 -25.05
CA GLY A 44 -0.90 -0.65 -25.86
C GLY A 44 0.38 0.02 -25.37
N GLY A 45 0.94 0.89 -26.23
CA GLY A 45 2.06 1.77 -25.93
C GLY A 45 3.43 1.07 -25.84
N LYS A 46 4.42 1.81 -25.32
CA LYS A 46 5.82 1.33 -25.21
C LYS A 46 5.99 0.13 -24.28
N ASN A 47 7.00 -0.68 -24.51
CA ASN A 47 7.21 -1.93 -23.78
C ASN A 47 7.80 -1.73 -22.38
N SER A 48 8.56 -0.70 -22.15
CA SER A 48 9.17 -0.43 -20.85
C SER A 48 8.79 0.95 -20.35
N LEU A 49 8.18 0.98 -19.16
CA LEU A 49 8.00 2.20 -18.39
C LEU A 49 9.14 2.34 -17.38
N THR A 50 9.50 3.58 -17.07
CA THR A 50 10.45 3.92 -16.01
C THR A 50 9.69 4.56 -14.87
N ALA A 51 10.00 4.15 -13.63
CA ALA A 51 9.42 4.74 -12.44
C ALA A 51 10.42 4.72 -11.27
N GLU A 52 10.25 5.67 -10.35
CA GLU A 52 11.14 5.80 -9.19
C GLU A 52 10.34 6.26 -7.98
N GLY A 53 10.80 5.92 -6.77
CA GLY A 53 10.22 6.50 -5.57
C GLY A 53 10.07 5.55 -4.39
N SER A 54 8.86 5.51 -3.80
CA SER A 54 8.60 4.81 -2.54
C SER A 54 9.20 3.42 -2.50
N THR A 55 9.97 3.16 -1.45
CA THR A 55 10.48 1.81 -1.17
C THR A 55 9.39 0.90 -0.61
N ALA A 56 8.34 1.48 -0.02
CA ALA A 56 7.23 0.77 0.59
C ALA A 56 6.48 -0.12 -0.38
N GLN A 57 6.24 0.36 -1.61
CA GLN A 57 5.49 -0.39 -2.62
C GLN A 57 6.31 -1.39 -3.44
N LEU A 58 7.61 -1.56 -3.18
CA LEU A 58 8.49 -2.38 -4.05
C LEU A 58 7.93 -3.78 -4.33
N ASN A 59 7.39 -4.45 -3.30
CA ASN A 59 6.84 -5.80 -3.46
C ASN A 59 5.52 -5.78 -4.26
N ALA A 60 4.70 -4.74 -4.13
CA ALA A 60 3.50 -4.55 -4.94
C ALA A 60 3.85 -4.32 -6.42
N ILE A 61 4.82 -3.44 -6.72
CA ILE A 61 5.28 -3.20 -8.10
C ILE A 61 5.84 -4.48 -8.74
N ARG A 62 6.56 -5.31 -8.00
CA ARG A 62 7.04 -6.60 -8.50
C ARG A 62 5.89 -7.52 -8.89
N LEU A 63 4.85 -7.58 -8.06
CA LEU A 63 3.63 -8.33 -8.34
C LEU A 63 2.91 -7.76 -9.58
N PHE A 64 2.69 -6.46 -9.63
CA PHE A 64 2.04 -5.80 -10.78
C PHE A 64 2.81 -6.01 -12.07
N ASN A 65 4.14 -5.94 -12.03
CA ASN A 65 5.02 -6.26 -13.16
C ASN A 65 4.85 -7.70 -13.64
N GLN A 66 4.78 -8.64 -12.71
CA GLN A 66 4.56 -10.05 -13.05
C GLN A 66 3.20 -10.24 -13.74
N VAL A 67 2.13 -9.68 -13.16
CA VAL A 67 0.77 -9.79 -13.71
C VAL A 67 0.70 -9.12 -15.09
N TRP A 68 1.24 -7.90 -15.23
CA TRP A 68 1.24 -7.18 -16.50
C TRP A 68 2.07 -7.88 -17.58
N GLY A 69 3.24 -8.39 -17.23
CA GLY A 69 4.10 -9.14 -18.16
C GLY A 69 3.50 -10.48 -18.61
N GLN A 70 2.68 -11.13 -17.75
CA GLN A 70 1.94 -12.34 -18.10
C GLN A 70 0.77 -12.02 -19.05
N ALA A 71 0.00 -10.95 -18.76
CA ALA A 71 -1.11 -10.51 -19.61
C ALA A 71 -0.62 -9.91 -20.95
N CYS A 72 0.53 -9.21 -20.93
CA CYS A 72 1.09 -8.49 -22.07
C CYS A 72 2.59 -8.81 -22.20
N PRO A 73 2.95 -9.88 -22.91
CA PRO A 73 4.35 -10.30 -23.06
C PRO A 73 5.27 -9.18 -23.56
N GLY A 74 6.39 -8.99 -22.86
CA GLY A 74 7.37 -7.94 -23.16
C GLY A 74 7.12 -6.60 -22.45
N LYS A 75 5.99 -6.41 -21.78
CA LYS A 75 5.70 -5.22 -20.97
C LYS A 75 6.34 -5.30 -19.59
N LYS A 76 6.90 -4.19 -19.12
CA LYS A 76 7.49 -4.07 -17.78
C LYS A 76 7.59 -2.64 -17.30
N VAL A 77 7.63 -2.46 -15.99
CA VAL A 77 8.07 -1.23 -15.32
C VAL A 77 9.48 -1.46 -14.76
N SER A 78 10.43 -0.62 -15.11
CA SER A 78 11.72 -0.52 -14.45
C SER A 78 11.58 0.42 -13.27
N TYR A 79 11.43 -0.13 -12.07
CA TYR A 79 11.20 0.63 -10.83
C TYR A 79 12.48 0.75 -10.00
N ASN A 80 12.84 1.98 -9.62
CA ASN A 80 13.97 2.27 -8.73
C ASN A 80 13.45 2.72 -7.35
N PRO A 81 13.60 1.92 -6.26
CA PRO A 81 13.09 2.25 -4.94
C PRO A 81 14.05 3.18 -4.18
N THR A 82 13.97 4.49 -4.40
CA THR A 82 14.88 5.50 -3.82
C THR A 82 14.30 6.29 -2.67
N GLY A 83 12.99 6.23 -2.45
CA GLY A 83 12.23 7.00 -1.48
C GLY A 83 11.24 7.95 -2.13
N SER A 84 10.17 8.27 -1.42
CA SER A 84 9.04 9.05 -1.96
C SER A 84 9.46 10.45 -2.42
N GLY A 85 10.35 11.12 -1.66
CA GLY A 85 10.86 12.44 -2.05
C GLY A 85 11.62 12.42 -3.36
N ALA A 86 12.58 11.48 -3.49
CA ALA A 86 13.35 11.31 -4.72
C ALA A 86 12.42 10.99 -5.91
N GLY A 87 11.41 10.12 -5.72
CA GLY A 87 10.42 9.81 -6.76
C GLY A 87 9.70 11.05 -7.28
N ARG A 88 9.18 11.90 -6.37
CA ARG A 88 8.52 13.17 -6.76
C ARG A 88 9.45 14.09 -7.53
N GLU A 89 10.71 14.21 -7.10
CA GLU A 89 11.72 15.03 -7.77
C GLU A 89 12.06 14.50 -9.17
N GLN A 90 12.27 13.19 -9.31
CA GLN A 90 12.54 12.57 -10.61
C GLN A 90 11.37 12.68 -11.58
N PHE A 91 10.13 12.59 -11.10
CA PHE A 91 8.94 12.83 -11.90
C PHE A 91 8.87 14.27 -12.38
N ILE A 92 9.03 15.25 -11.48
CA ILE A 92 9.01 16.68 -11.81
C ILE A 92 10.13 17.04 -12.80
N ALA A 93 11.30 16.44 -12.66
CA ALA A 93 12.42 16.62 -13.59
C ALA A 93 12.20 15.95 -14.97
N GLY A 94 11.16 15.10 -15.10
CA GLY A 94 10.87 14.39 -16.35
C GLY A 94 11.79 13.20 -16.63
N HIS A 95 12.52 12.70 -15.64
CA HIS A 95 13.46 11.59 -15.78
C HIS A 95 12.78 10.22 -15.77
N VAL A 96 11.57 10.14 -15.23
CA VAL A 96 10.75 8.93 -15.18
C VAL A 96 9.36 9.17 -15.74
N ASP A 97 8.70 8.10 -16.18
CA ASP A 97 7.34 8.18 -16.74
C ASP A 97 6.30 8.49 -15.67
N PHE A 98 6.45 7.87 -14.48
CA PHE A 98 5.64 8.12 -13.30
C PHE A 98 6.46 7.91 -12.03
N ALA A 99 5.93 8.33 -10.88
CA ALA A 99 6.60 8.12 -9.60
C ALA A 99 5.68 7.44 -8.60
N GLY A 100 6.27 6.62 -7.70
CA GLY A 100 5.60 6.10 -6.52
C GLY A 100 5.91 6.96 -5.30
N SER A 101 4.90 7.40 -4.55
CA SER A 101 5.11 8.20 -3.33
C SER A 101 4.06 7.90 -2.28
N ASP A 102 4.48 7.70 -1.01
CA ASP A 102 3.53 7.51 0.10
C ASP A 102 3.02 8.84 0.67
N SER A 103 3.44 9.94 0.06
CA SER A 103 2.95 11.29 0.34
C SER A 103 2.57 11.95 -0.98
N PRO A 104 1.43 12.63 -1.08
CA PRO A 104 1.04 13.32 -2.31
C PRO A 104 2.01 14.46 -2.65
N LEU A 105 1.89 15.02 -3.85
CA LEU A 105 2.57 16.25 -4.22
C LEU A 105 2.20 17.37 -3.24
N VAL A 106 3.21 18.06 -2.71
CA VAL A 106 2.98 19.25 -1.87
C VAL A 106 2.74 20.49 -2.71
N ALA A 107 2.11 21.51 -2.14
CA ALA A 107 1.73 22.74 -2.86
C ALA A 107 2.85 23.33 -3.72
N ALA A 108 4.10 23.37 -3.20
CA ALA A 108 5.26 23.86 -3.93
C ALA A 108 5.67 23.00 -5.15
N GLN A 109 5.18 21.78 -5.24
CA GLN A 109 5.48 20.83 -6.32
C GLN A 109 4.43 20.82 -7.43
N LEU A 110 3.22 21.36 -7.19
CA LEU A 110 2.10 21.29 -8.15
C LEU A 110 2.42 22.03 -9.46
N ASP A 111 2.87 23.28 -9.41
CA ASP A 111 3.22 24.04 -10.60
C ASP A 111 4.38 23.44 -11.38
N PRO A 112 5.51 23.02 -10.76
CA PRO A 112 6.56 22.29 -11.44
C PRO A 112 6.08 20.99 -12.09
N ALA A 113 5.23 20.22 -11.41
CA ALA A 113 4.65 19.00 -11.95
C ALA A 113 3.72 19.27 -13.14
N ALA A 114 2.87 20.30 -13.06
CA ALA A 114 2.03 20.72 -14.19
C ALA A 114 2.86 21.16 -15.39
N LYS A 115 3.96 21.88 -15.16
CA LYS A 115 4.90 22.26 -16.23
C LYS A 115 5.51 21.03 -16.91
N ARG A 116 5.96 20.04 -16.13
CA ARG A 116 6.42 18.74 -16.64
C ARG A 116 5.33 18.06 -17.48
N CYS A 117 4.06 18.19 -17.11
CA CYS A 117 2.90 17.62 -17.79
C CYS A 117 2.38 18.51 -18.94
N LYS A 118 3.21 19.40 -19.49
CA LYS A 118 2.87 20.30 -20.61
C LYS A 118 1.63 21.17 -20.34
N GLY A 119 1.48 21.62 -19.08
CA GLY A 119 0.36 22.45 -18.62
C GLY A 119 -0.86 21.68 -18.10
N ASN A 120 -0.84 20.35 -18.14
CA ASN A 120 -1.88 19.52 -17.52
C ASN A 120 -1.55 19.26 -16.05
N ALA A 121 -2.57 18.98 -15.23
CA ALA A 121 -2.35 18.62 -13.83
C ALA A 121 -1.59 17.28 -13.69
N ALA A 122 -0.76 17.17 -12.68
CA ALA A 122 -0.35 15.87 -12.19
C ALA A 122 -1.39 15.35 -11.19
N TRP A 123 -1.64 14.04 -11.19
CA TRP A 123 -2.57 13.37 -10.28
C TRP A 123 -1.85 12.38 -9.38
N ASP A 124 -2.25 12.38 -8.12
CA ASP A 124 -1.87 11.40 -7.10
C ASP A 124 -2.91 10.28 -7.08
N LEU A 125 -2.56 9.09 -7.60
CA LEU A 125 -3.47 7.95 -7.73
C LEU A 125 -3.13 6.86 -6.68
N PRO A 126 -3.90 6.69 -5.58
CA PRO A 126 -3.57 5.77 -4.49
C PRO A 126 -3.78 4.32 -4.93
N LEU A 127 -2.71 3.63 -5.30
CA LEU A 127 -2.75 2.30 -5.88
C LEU A 127 -2.48 1.18 -4.86
N VAL A 128 -1.70 1.47 -3.80
CA VAL A 128 -1.25 0.49 -2.82
C VAL A 128 -1.52 0.99 -1.40
N PHE A 129 -2.16 0.18 -0.58
CA PHE A 129 -2.29 0.42 0.86
C PHE A 129 -1.37 -0.54 1.62
N GLY A 130 -0.47 0.02 2.44
CA GLY A 130 0.48 -0.72 3.25
C GLY A 130 0.33 -0.41 4.74
N PRO A 131 0.07 -1.41 5.59
CA PRO A 131 0.21 -1.19 7.03
C PRO A 131 1.69 -1.05 7.39
N ILE A 132 1.98 -0.12 8.30
CA ILE A 132 3.32 0.12 8.84
C ILE A 132 3.48 -0.71 10.12
N ALA A 133 4.42 -1.64 10.11
CA ALA A 133 4.79 -2.46 11.25
C ALA A 133 5.83 -1.76 12.11
N LEU A 134 5.68 -1.81 13.43
CA LEU A 134 6.70 -1.41 14.39
C LEU A 134 7.56 -2.63 14.72
N VAL A 135 8.61 -2.84 13.92
CA VAL A 135 9.51 -3.98 14.02
C VAL A 135 10.50 -3.80 15.18
N TYR A 136 10.83 -4.88 15.88
CA TYR A 136 11.75 -4.81 17.02
C TYR A 136 12.68 -6.02 17.10
N ASN A 137 13.77 -5.87 17.87
CA ASN A 137 14.73 -6.92 18.18
C ASN A 137 15.05 -6.90 19.67
N VAL A 138 14.19 -7.52 20.48
CA VAL A 138 14.31 -7.56 21.93
C VAL A 138 14.36 -9.01 22.42
N ALA A 139 15.48 -9.39 22.97
CA ALA A 139 15.70 -10.78 23.42
C ALA A 139 14.66 -11.20 24.46
N GLY A 140 14.06 -12.38 24.26
CA GLY A 140 13.05 -12.94 25.17
C GLY A 140 11.65 -12.35 25.04
N VAL A 141 11.43 -11.30 24.23
CA VAL A 141 10.13 -10.68 24.02
C VAL A 141 9.53 -11.18 22.71
N GLN A 142 8.54 -12.06 22.80
CA GLN A 142 7.85 -12.61 21.64
C GLN A 142 6.65 -11.76 21.20
N THR A 143 6.00 -11.11 22.17
CA THR A 143 4.88 -10.20 21.91
C THR A 143 5.16 -8.90 22.64
N LEU A 144 5.14 -7.81 21.91
CA LEU A 144 5.30 -6.44 22.42
C LEU A 144 4.03 -5.67 22.14
N ILE A 145 3.49 -5.01 23.15
CA ILE A 145 2.37 -4.09 23.04
C ILE A 145 2.87 -2.68 23.27
N VAL A 146 2.56 -1.77 22.35
CA VAL A 146 2.85 -0.34 22.50
C VAL A 146 1.58 0.46 22.14
N ASP A 147 1.49 1.68 22.66
CA ASP A 147 0.51 2.67 22.20
C ASP A 147 1.22 3.83 21.50
N ALA A 148 0.47 4.71 20.89
CA ALA A 148 1.01 5.86 20.17
C ALA A 148 1.84 6.78 21.07
N ASP A 149 1.46 6.94 22.35
CA ASP A 149 2.17 7.77 23.33
C ASP A 149 3.56 7.19 23.65
N ALA A 150 3.64 5.88 23.94
CA ALA A 150 4.90 5.19 24.17
C ALA A 150 5.81 5.23 22.93
N VAL A 151 5.25 5.01 21.72
CA VAL A 151 6.01 5.11 20.46
C VAL A 151 6.55 6.52 20.25
N ALA A 152 5.73 7.55 20.44
CA ALA A 152 6.17 8.95 20.35
C ALA A 152 7.31 9.26 21.34
N LYS A 153 7.22 8.79 22.57
CA LYS A 153 8.25 8.95 23.61
C LYS A 153 9.54 8.17 23.29
N ILE A 154 9.44 6.98 22.72
CA ILE A 154 10.61 6.21 22.26
C ILE A 154 11.33 6.97 21.14
N PHE A 155 10.61 7.36 20.08
CA PHE A 155 11.21 8.01 18.92
C PHE A 155 11.60 9.48 19.15
N SER A 156 11.15 10.13 20.24
CA SER A 156 11.63 11.42 20.70
C SER A 156 12.71 11.33 21.78
N GLY A 157 13.04 10.13 22.27
CA GLY A 157 14.08 9.88 23.28
C GLY A 157 13.66 10.14 24.73
N ALA A 158 12.37 10.28 25.01
CA ALA A 158 11.84 10.38 26.36
C ALA A 158 11.86 9.01 27.08
N ILE A 159 11.50 7.92 26.39
CA ILE A 159 11.68 6.55 26.84
C ILE A 159 12.93 5.98 26.17
N ARG A 160 13.87 5.49 26.98
CA ARG A 160 15.20 5.04 26.50
C ARG A 160 15.54 3.60 26.87
N MET A 161 14.77 2.96 27.77
CA MET A 161 15.02 1.64 28.27
C MET A 161 13.78 0.76 28.04
N TRP A 162 14.00 -0.51 27.72
CA TRP A 162 12.90 -1.44 27.51
C TRP A 162 12.09 -1.73 28.78
N ASN A 163 12.74 -1.73 29.95
CA ASN A 163 12.07 -1.90 31.24
C ASN A 163 11.44 -0.61 31.82
N ASP A 164 11.26 0.41 30.99
CA ASP A 164 10.56 1.65 31.41
C ASP A 164 9.16 1.32 31.96
N PRO A 165 8.74 1.94 33.09
CA PRO A 165 7.44 1.68 33.71
C PRO A 165 6.23 1.85 32.77
N VAL A 166 6.30 2.76 31.80
CA VAL A 166 5.25 2.95 30.78
C VAL A 166 5.12 1.70 29.91
N LEU A 167 6.24 1.15 29.44
CA LEU A 167 6.25 -0.07 28.64
C LEU A 167 5.86 -1.29 29.46
N ALA A 168 6.32 -1.38 30.71
CA ALA A 168 5.96 -2.47 31.60
C ALA A 168 4.44 -2.51 31.89
N ALA A 169 3.81 -1.35 32.05
CA ALA A 169 2.36 -1.24 32.26
C ALA A 169 1.55 -1.72 31.04
N LEU A 170 2.05 -1.49 29.82
CA LEU A 170 1.44 -1.96 28.57
C LEU A 170 1.65 -3.48 28.35
N ASN A 171 2.65 -4.08 29.01
CA ASN A 171 3.06 -5.47 28.79
C ASN A 171 3.02 -6.31 30.09
N PRO A 172 1.85 -6.42 30.76
CA PRO A 172 1.76 -7.16 32.02
C PRO A 172 2.17 -8.62 31.82
N GLY A 173 3.09 -9.09 32.68
CA GLY A 173 3.61 -10.47 32.64
C GLY A 173 4.74 -10.71 31.63
N VAL A 174 5.14 -9.71 30.84
CA VAL A 174 6.31 -9.77 29.96
C VAL A 174 7.52 -9.22 30.71
N ALA A 175 8.59 -10.02 30.83
CA ALA A 175 9.86 -9.58 31.41
C ALA A 175 10.62 -8.72 30.37
N LEU A 176 10.36 -7.42 30.35
CA LEU A 176 11.10 -6.48 29.51
C LEU A 176 12.53 -6.31 30.07
N PRO A 177 13.58 -6.43 29.23
CA PRO A 177 14.96 -6.41 29.69
C PRO A 177 15.41 -5.01 30.14
N ASP A 178 16.35 -4.97 31.09
CA ASP A 178 17.08 -3.77 31.45
C ASP A 178 18.14 -3.45 30.39
N SER A 179 17.68 -3.00 29.23
CA SER A 179 18.53 -2.67 28.08
C SER A 179 18.03 -1.43 27.34
N LYS A 180 18.98 -0.76 26.68
CA LYS A 180 18.69 0.47 25.94
C LYS A 180 17.84 0.21 24.70
N ILE A 181 16.91 1.11 24.42
CA ILE A 181 16.18 1.16 23.17
C ILE A 181 17.00 1.92 22.12
N THR A 182 17.11 1.35 20.92
CA THR A 182 17.73 2.01 19.76
C THR A 182 16.66 2.20 18.68
N PRO A 183 16.07 3.41 18.57
CA PRO A 183 15.17 3.70 17.47
C PRO A 183 15.91 3.69 16.13
N ILE A 184 15.34 2.98 15.14
CA ILE A 184 15.84 2.95 13.76
C ILE A 184 14.88 3.75 12.89
N TYR A 185 15.38 4.76 12.19
CA TYR A 185 14.58 5.65 11.36
C TYR A 185 15.14 5.79 9.95
N ARG A 186 14.33 6.28 9.04
CA ARG A 186 14.72 6.57 7.65
C ARG A 186 15.46 7.91 7.58
N ASN A 187 16.65 7.91 7.00
CA ASN A 187 17.46 9.11 6.74
C ASN A 187 17.44 9.56 5.27
N ASP A 188 16.61 8.91 4.44
CA ASP A 188 16.20 9.34 3.10
C ASP A 188 14.80 9.99 3.17
N SER A 189 14.44 10.78 2.16
CA SER A 189 13.11 11.43 2.08
C SER A 189 12.02 10.39 1.87
N SER A 190 11.41 9.95 2.97
CA SER A 190 10.56 8.77 3.08
C SER A 190 9.10 9.10 3.34
N GLY A 191 8.21 8.63 2.47
CA GLY A 191 6.77 8.72 2.72
C GLY A 191 6.31 7.84 3.88
N THR A 192 6.99 6.70 4.15
CA THR A 192 6.73 5.91 5.35
C THR A 192 6.99 6.71 6.61
N THR A 193 8.08 7.52 6.64
CA THR A 193 8.37 8.44 7.73
C THR A 193 7.27 9.50 7.89
N ASP A 194 6.81 10.09 6.79
CA ASP A 194 5.74 11.10 6.80
C ASP A 194 4.44 10.53 7.41
N ASN A 195 4.00 9.35 6.95
CA ASN A 195 2.80 8.70 7.49
C ASN A 195 2.96 8.28 8.95
N PHE A 196 4.14 7.78 9.34
CA PHE A 196 4.46 7.46 10.73
C PHE A 196 4.36 8.69 11.64
N GLN A 197 4.94 9.81 11.23
CA GLN A 197 4.91 11.07 12.00
C GLN A 197 3.50 11.69 12.03
N LYS A 198 2.73 11.58 10.94
CA LYS A 198 1.32 11.97 10.91
C LYS A 198 0.48 11.13 11.87
N TYR A 199 0.70 9.82 11.92
CA TYR A 199 0.06 8.95 12.90
C TYR A 199 0.39 9.39 14.34
N LEU A 200 1.65 9.63 14.67
CA LEU A 200 2.04 10.10 16.00
C LEU A 200 1.42 11.47 16.34
N THR A 201 1.36 12.37 15.36
CA THR A 201 0.72 13.69 15.55
C THR A 201 -0.77 13.57 15.85
N ALA A 202 -1.48 12.66 15.18
CA ALA A 202 -2.92 12.46 15.36
C ALA A 202 -3.25 11.66 16.62
N ALA A 203 -2.53 10.57 16.88
CA ALA A 203 -2.83 9.62 17.94
C ALA A 203 -2.16 9.96 19.29
N ALA A 204 -1.05 10.73 19.29
CA ALA A 204 -0.31 11.13 20.50
C ALA A 204 0.14 12.60 20.45
N PRO A 205 -0.77 13.58 20.25
CA PRO A 205 -0.43 14.98 19.99
C PRO A 205 0.33 15.64 21.15
N GLN A 206 0.21 15.14 22.37
CA GLN A 206 0.90 15.67 23.55
C GLN A 206 2.36 15.17 23.62
N SER A 207 2.65 14.00 23.08
CA SER A 207 3.96 13.37 23.14
C SER A 207 4.77 13.54 21.85
N TRP A 208 4.09 13.75 20.70
CA TRP A 208 4.73 14.07 19.44
C TRP A 208 4.42 15.50 19.00
N THR A 209 5.34 16.41 19.32
CA THR A 209 5.27 17.84 18.95
C THR A 209 6.35 18.22 17.93
N LYS A 210 6.96 17.23 17.27
CA LYS A 210 8.11 17.41 16.39
C LYS A 210 7.72 17.77 14.95
N GLY A 211 6.42 17.65 14.61
CA GLY A 211 5.92 17.89 13.27
C GLY A 211 5.88 16.63 12.41
N VAL A 212 5.58 16.82 11.13
CA VAL A 212 5.40 15.79 10.09
C VAL A 212 6.26 16.09 8.88
N GLY A 213 6.46 15.13 8.00
CA GLY A 213 7.21 15.29 6.77
C GLY A 213 7.99 14.03 6.41
N THR A 214 8.60 14.05 5.23
CA THR A 214 9.37 12.90 4.72
C THR A 214 10.74 12.75 5.40
N GLU A 215 11.20 13.77 6.11
CA GLU A 215 12.40 13.73 6.94
C GLU A 215 12.02 13.34 8.37
N PHE A 216 12.88 12.57 9.06
CA PHE A 216 12.61 12.17 10.44
C PHE A 216 12.93 13.29 11.42
N HIS A 217 11.97 13.67 12.26
CA HIS A 217 12.06 14.80 13.21
C HIS A 217 12.29 14.38 14.67
N GLY A 218 12.32 13.08 15.00
CA GLY A 218 12.43 12.60 16.38
C GLY A 218 13.72 13.01 17.09
N GLY A 219 14.82 13.11 16.36
CA GLY A 219 16.10 13.61 16.86
C GLY A 219 16.96 12.60 17.63
N VAL A 220 16.54 11.33 17.70
CA VAL A 220 17.27 10.24 18.37
C VAL A 220 17.24 8.97 17.52
N GLY A 221 18.22 8.08 17.76
CA GLY A 221 18.31 6.78 17.09
C GLY A 221 19.33 6.75 15.95
N GLU A 222 19.23 5.75 15.11
CA GLU A 222 20.13 5.49 13.98
C GLU A 222 19.40 5.63 12.66
N GLY A 223 19.91 6.47 11.76
CA GLY A 223 19.34 6.71 10.45
C GLY A 223 19.85 5.73 9.42
N VAL A 224 18.93 5.11 8.68
CA VAL A 224 19.24 4.15 7.60
C VAL A 224 18.44 4.45 6.35
N GLN A 225 18.95 4.03 5.19
CA GLN A 225 18.27 4.24 3.92
C GLN A 225 17.32 3.11 3.58
N ARG A 226 16.14 3.44 3.06
CA ARG A 226 15.17 2.52 2.48
C ARG A 226 14.59 1.53 3.49
N SER A 227 13.47 0.90 3.13
CA SER A 227 12.80 -0.12 3.96
C SER A 227 13.71 -1.33 4.26
N ALA A 228 14.51 -1.76 3.30
CA ALA A 228 15.47 -2.85 3.50
C ALA A 228 16.54 -2.53 4.54
N GLY A 229 17.01 -1.28 4.59
CA GLY A 229 17.97 -0.82 5.60
C GLY A 229 17.38 -0.85 7.02
N VAL A 230 16.09 -0.48 7.18
CA VAL A 230 15.41 -0.58 8.47
C VAL A 230 15.38 -2.04 8.96
N ILE A 231 14.98 -2.97 8.10
CA ILE A 231 14.95 -4.40 8.44
C ILE A 231 16.34 -4.90 8.85
N GLN A 232 17.35 -4.58 8.05
CA GLN A 232 18.72 -5.01 8.33
C GLN A 232 19.22 -4.46 9.67
N ALA A 233 19.01 -3.16 9.92
CA ALA A 233 19.46 -2.53 11.17
C ALA A 233 18.73 -3.11 12.39
N VAL A 234 17.42 -3.33 12.32
CA VAL A 234 16.67 -3.93 13.43
C VAL A 234 17.13 -5.37 13.67
N GLN A 235 17.35 -6.19 12.64
CA GLN A 235 17.84 -7.56 12.81
C GLN A 235 19.22 -7.64 13.48
N THR A 236 20.09 -6.68 13.19
CA THR A 236 21.50 -6.71 13.65
C THR A 236 21.74 -5.94 14.94
N THR A 237 20.81 -5.07 15.37
CA THR A 237 20.95 -4.23 16.56
C THR A 237 20.07 -4.76 17.69
N SER A 238 20.68 -5.30 18.75
CA SER A 238 19.93 -5.71 19.95
C SER A 238 19.27 -4.49 20.62
N GLY A 239 18.00 -4.62 21.00
CA GLY A 239 17.22 -3.53 21.58
C GLY A 239 16.70 -2.52 20.55
N ALA A 240 16.82 -2.81 19.27
CA ALA A 240 16.28 -1.92 18.22
C ALA A 240 14.76 -1.99 18.10
N ILE A 241 14.17 -0.86 17.70
CA ILE A 241 12.79 -0.71 17.22
C ILE A 241 12.79 0.20 16.00
N GLY A 242 12.04 -0.14 14.95
CA GLY A 242 11.93 0.65 13.73
C GLY A 242 10.52 0.58 13.16
N TYR A 243 10.26 1.37 12.11
CA TYR A 243 8.99 1.36 11.38
C TYR A 243 9.24 1.03 9.91
N VAL A 244 8.45 0.10 9.37
CA VAL A 244 8.57 -0.39 8.00
C VAL A 244 7.25 -1.02 7.56
N GLU A 245 7.00 -1.13 6.26
CA GLU A 245 5.80 -1.81 5.75
C GLU A 245 5.80 -3.30 6.15
N LYS A 246 4.61 -3.78 6.50
CA LYS A 246 4.37 -5.17 6.95
C LYS A 246 5.01 -6.21 6.02
N GLY A 247 4.90 -6.02 4.69
CA GLY A 247 5.47 -6.96 3.72
C GLY A 247 6.99 -7.17 3.84
N PHE A 248 7.74 -6.15 4.25
CA PHE A 248 9.18 -6.29 4.53
C PHE A 248 9.43 -7.06 5.83
N ALA A 249 8.64 -6.78 6.88
CA ALA A 249 8.73 -7.48 8.16
C ALA A 249 8.42 -8.97 8.02
N ASP A 250 7.34 -9.31 7.32
CA ASP A 250 6.91 -10.69 7.05
C ASP A 250 7.98 -11.47 6.26
N HIS A 251 8.50 -10.87 5.18
CA HIS A 251 9.52 -11.51 4.35
C HIS A 251 10.81 -11.78 5.13
N ALA A 252 11.20 -10.86 5.98
CA ALA A 252 12.39 -10.96 6.82
C ALA A 252 12.16 -11.76 8.12
N ARG A 253 10.92 -12.10 8.44
CA ARG A 253 10.49 -12.77 9.68
C ARG A 253 10.95 -12.00 10.94
N VAL A 254 10.88 -10.68 10.89
CA VAL A 254 11.16 -9.82 12.03
C VAL A 254 9.86 -9.62 12.82
N PRO A 255 9.86 -9.82 14.16
CA PRO A 255 8.66 -9.57 14.95
C PRO A 255 8.30 -8.09 14.95
N PHE A 256 7.00 -7.81 15.09
CA PHE A 256 6.48 -6.45 15.19
C PHE A 256 5.44 -6.34 16.30
N ALA A 257 5.34 -5.16 16.87
CA ALA A 257 4.48 -4.86 18.00
C ALA A 257 3.00 -4.82 17.60
N GLN A 258 2.13 -5.10 18.58
CA GLN A 258 0.70 -4.82 18.54
C GLN A 258 0.46 -3.40 19.05
N LEU A 259 -0.58 -2.73 18.53
CA LEU A 259 -0.95 -1.39 18.96
C LEU A 259 -2.11 -1.42 19.96
N ASN A 260 -1.92 -0.82 21.12
CA ASN A 260 -3.06 -0.44 21.96
C ASN A 260 -3.61 0.91 21.49
N THR A 261 -4.80 0.90 20.91
CA THR A 261 -5.44 2.08 20.32
C THR A 261 -6.36 2.83 21.32
N GLY A 262 -6.37 2.39 22.58
CA GLY A 262 -7.30 2.91 23.59
C GLY A 262 -8.64 2.16 23.63
N SER A 263 -9.07 1.55 22.53
CA SER A 263 -10.21 0.63 22.47
C SER A 263 -9.83 -0.84 22.66
N GLY A 264 -8.55 -1.10 22.87
CA GLY A 264 -7.97 -2.43 23.09
C GLY A 264 -6.69 -2.65 22.29
N VAL A 265 -6.10 -3.83 22.47
CA VAL A 265 -4.90 -4.24 21.75
C VAL A 265 -5.28 -4.77 20.37
N VAL A 266 -4.71 -4.18 19.33
CA VAL A 266 -4.97 -4.50 17.94
C VAL A 266 -3.73 -5.13 17.32
N PRO A 267 -3.77 -6.43 16.97
CA PRO A 267 -2.69 -7.06 16.20
C PRO A 267 -2.71 -6.54 14.76
N LEU A 268 -1.53 -6.48 14.14
CA LEU A 268 -1.41 -6.16 12.74
C LEU A 268 -1.69 -7.41 11.89
N THR A 269 -2.92 -7.51 11.41
CA THR A 269 -3.40 -8.57 10.51
C THR A 269 -4.03 -7.96 9.27
N ASP A 270 -4.28 -8.78 8.25
CA ASP A 270 -4.97 -8.34 7.03
C ASP A 270 -6.38 -7.82 7.34
N GLU A 271 -7.07 -8.44 8.32
CA GLU A 271 -8.42 -8.03 8.72
C GLU A 271 -8.42 -6.66 9.41
N THR A 272 -7.53 -6.45 10.40
CA THR A 272 -7.46 -5.19 11.15
C THR A 272 -6.98 -4.02 10.29
N ALA A 273 -6.06 -4.28 9.36
CA ALA A 273 -5.60 -3.30 8.38
C ALA A 273 -6.70 -2.96 7.35
N ARG A 274 -7.47 -3.95 6.87
CA ARG A 274 -8.58 -3.73 5.94
C ARG A 274 -9.65 -2.81 6.52
N LYS A 275 -10.01 -2.98 7.80
CA LYS A 275 -10.96 -2.08 8.47
C LYS A 275 -10.51 -0.62 8.44
N ALA A 276 -9.22 -0.36 8.64
CA ALA A 276 -8.69 0.99 8.54
C ALA A 276 -8.81 1.55 7.11
N VAL A 277 -8.47 0.74 6.10
CA VAL A 277 -8.57 1.16 4.68
C VAL A 277 -10.03 1.37 4.24
N ASP A 278 -10.97 0.60 4.76
CA ASP A 278 -12.40 0.78 4.48
C ASP A 278 -12.94 2.13 5.02
N ALA A 279 -12.31 2.67 6.07
CA ALA A 279 -12.66 3.98 6.64
C ALA A 279 -12.09 5.18 5.85
N VAL A 280 -11.18 4.97 4.88
CA VAL A 280 -10.52 6.04 4.15
C VAL A 280 -11.50 6.93 3.39
N SER A 281 -11.24 8.23 3.37
CA SER A 281 -11.96 9.22 2.56
C SER A 281 -11.00 9.98 1.63
N PHE A 282 -11.56 10.69 0.66
CA PHE A 282 -10.79 11.52 -0.26
C PHE A 282 -10.79 12.97 0.19
N ALA A 283 -9.65 13.64 0.08
CA ALA A 283 -9.51 15.05 0.43
C ALA A 283 -10.31 15.98 -0.50
N ALA A 284 -10.54 15.56 -1.76
CA ALA A 284 -11.26 16.35 -2.77
C ALA A 284 -12.07 15.47 -3.73
N SER A 285 -12.96 16.12 -4.49
CA SER A 285 -13.61 15.55 -5.68
C SER A 285 -12.67 15.64 -6.88
N GLY A 286 -12.99 14.91 -7.97
CA GLY A 286 -12.20 14.93 -9.21
C GLY A 286 -11.32 13.69 -9.37
N HIS A 287 -10.29 13.82 -10.22
CA HIS A 287 -9.42 12.68 -10.61
C HIS A 287 -8.05 12.70 -9.95
N ASP A 288 -7.69 13.78 -9.26
CA ASP A 288 -6.60 13.78 -8.31
C ASP A 288 -7.12 13.17 -7.01
N LEU A 289 -6.61 12.00 -6.63
CA LEU A 289 -7.24 11.13 -5.64
C LEU A 289 -6.50 11.15 -4.29
N VAL A 290 -6.04 12.33 -3.88
CA VAL A 290 -5.43 12.49 -2.55
C VAL A 290 -6.40 12.05 -1.45
N LEU A 291 -5.92 11.25 -0.51
CA LEU A 291 -6.69 10.69 0.59
C LEU A 291 -6.54 11.54 1.86
N GLU A 292 -7.62 11.59 2.65
CA GLU A 292 -7.62 12.17 3.99
C GLU A 292 -7.25 11.08 5.02
N LEU A 293 -5.95 10.76 5.12
CA LEU A 293 -5.46 9.70 5.99
C LEU A 293 -5.50 10.07 7.48
N ASN A 294 -5.60 11.36 7.85
CA ASN A 294 -5.74 11.77 9.25
C ASN A 294 -7.00 11.18 9.89
N SER A 295 -8.04 10.92 9.08
CA SER A 295 -9.26 10.24 9.55
C SER A 295 -9.02 8.82 10.04
N ILE A 296 -7.93 8.18 9.59
CA ILE A 296 -7.54 6.83 10.02
C ILE A 296 -6.63 6.88 11.23
N TYR A 297 -5.64 7.78 11.25
CA TYR A 297 -4.59 7.78 12.27
C TYR A 297 -5.09 7.97 13.71
N GLY A 298 -6.19 8.71 13.89
CA GLY A 298 -6.81 8.91 15.20
C GLY A 298 -7.91 7.91 15.54
N LEU A 299 -8.15 6.89 14.72
CA LEU A 299 -9.22 5.91 14.96
C LEU A 299 -8.96 5.10 16.23
N GLN A 300 -9.99 5.06 17.08
CA GLN A 300 -10.03 4.20 18.26
C GLN A 300 -11.10 3.09 18.13
N GLU A 301 -11.44 2.72 16.90
CA GLU A 301 -12.40 1.65 16.66
C GLU A 301 -11.80 0.27 17.00
N PRO A 302 -12.56 -0.61 17.67
CA PRO A 302 -12.08 -1.94 18.00
C PRO A 302 -11.63 -2.73 16.77
N ASN A 303 -10.51 -3.43 16.91
CA ASN A 303 -9.92 -4.27 15.85
C ASN A 303 -9.61 -3.49 14.55
N THR A 304 -9.25 -2.21 14.65
CA THR A 304 -8.84 -1.38 13.51
C THR A 304 -7.39 -0.95 13.71
N TYR A 305 -6.50 -1.33 12.78
CA TYR A 305 -5.07 -0.99 12.84
C TYR A 305 -4.82 0.36 12.14
N PRO A 306 -4.55 1.45 12.88
CA PRO A 306 -4.59 2.80 12.30
C PRO A 306 -3.28 3.22 11.61
N LEU A 307 -2.14 2.59 11.89
CA LEU A 307 -0.84 3.00 11.36
C LEU A 307 -0.65 2.47 9.93
N MET A 308 -1.19 3.22 8.98
CA MET A 308 -1.27 2.88 7.56
C MET A 308 -0.54 3.89 6.69
N LEU A 309 -0.18 3.48 5.48
CA LEU A 309 0.19 4.37 4.38
C LEU A 309 -0.60 4.03 3.12
N ALA A 310 -0.72 5.01 2.24
CA ALA A 310 -1.15 4.81 0.86
C ALA A 310 -0.04 5.27 -0.07
N THR A 311 0.36 4.41 -1.02
CA THR A 311 1.28 4.82 -2.08
C THR A 311 0.50 5.27 -3.29
N TYR A 312 0.79 6.48 -3.72
CA TYR A 312 0.26 7.11 -4.93
C TYR A 312 1.19 6.85 -6.11
N GLU A 313 0.62 6.49 -7.23
CA GLU A 313 1.30 6.63 -8.51
C GLU A 313 1.03 8.05 -9.03
N ILE A 314 2.10 8.85 -9.10
CA ILE A 314 2.03 10.23 -9.57
C ILE A 314 2.19 10.24 -11.08
N VAL A 315 1.15 10.67 -11.78
CA VAL A 315 1.07 10.64 -13.24
C VAL A 315 0.61 11.99 -13.78
N CYS A 316 0.92 12.30 -15.05
CA CYS A 316 0.28 13.41 -15.73
C CYS A 316 -1.15 13.03 -16.15
N SER A 317 -2.10 13.93 -15.95
CA SER A 317 -3.46 13.77 -16.48
C SER A 317 -3.52 13.82 -18.00
N GLY A 318 -2.52 14.45 -18.61
CA GLY A 318 -2.32 14.58 -20.05
C GLY A 318 -0.92 15.07 -20.36
N GLY A 319 -0.57 15.18 -21.66
CA GLY A 319 0.71 15.73 -22.10
C GLY A 319 1.85 14.68 -22.23
N TYR A 320 1.56 13.41 -22.00
CA TYR A 320 2.48 12.33 -22.39
C TYR A 320 2.54 12.16 -23.92
N GLU A 321 3.63 11.57 -24.40
CA GLU A 321 3.63 11.01 -25.75
C GLU A 321 2.64 9.82 -25.82
N PRO A 322 1.93 9.63 -26.95
CA PRO A 322 0.84 8.65 -27.05
C PRO A 322 1.19 7.23 -26.58
N ASP A 323 2.38 6.75 -26.94
CA ASP A 323 2.85 5.41 -26.54
C ASP A 323 3.13 5.31 -25.04
N THR A 324 3.57 6.39 -24.40
CA THR A 324 3.79 6.44 -22.95
C THR A 324 2.45 6.49 -22.21
N ALA A 325 1.52 7.33 -22.66
CA ALA A 325 0.17 7.42 -22.09
C ALA A 325 -0.55 6.06 -22.15
N ALA A 326 -0.52 5.41 -23.32
CA ALA A 326 -1.13 4.09 -23.52
C ALA A 326 -0.53 3.03 -22.61
N ALA A 327 0.82 3.01 -22.42
CA ALA A 327 1.50 2.06 -21.56
C ALA A 327 1.20 2.30 -20.07
N ILE A 328 1.17 3.56 -19.60
CA ILE A 328 0.81 3.90 -18.21
C ILE A 328 -0.63 3.48 -17.91
N LYS A 329 -1.58 3.82 -18.80
CA LYS A 329 -2.99 3.41 -18.64
C LYS A 329 -3.13 1.89 -18.59
N ALA A 330 -2.43 1.16 -19.45
CA ALA A 330 -2.43 -0.30 -19.48
C ALA A 330 -1.87 -0.91 -18.18
N PHE A 331 -0.73 -0.41 -17.70
CA PHE A 331 -0.14 -0.84 -16.43
C PHE A 331 -1.05 -0.58 -15.24
N LEU A 332 -1.54 0.66 -15.09
CA LEU A 332 -2.42 1.03 -13.98
C LEU A 332 -3.73 0.24 -14.01
N THR A 333 -4.33 0.04 -15.19
CA THR A 333 -5.54 -0.78 -15.35
C THR A 333 -5.31 -2.21 -14.90
N THR A 334 -4.19 -2.83 -15.29
CA THR A 334 -3.82 -4.18 -14.86
C THR A 334 -3.58 -4.22 -13.34
N ALA A 335 -2.86 -3.26 -12.79
CA ALA A 335 -2.59 -3.18 -11.35
C ALA A 335 -3.87 -3.05 -10.51
N VAL A 336 -4.83 -2.22 -10.95
CA VAL A 336 -6.12 -2.00 -10.26
C VAL A 336 -7.05 -3.22 -10.37
N ASN A 337 -7.03 -3.95 -11.48
CA ASN A 337 -7.94 -5.08 -11.69
C ASN A 337 -7.31 -6.40 -11.27
N ASP A 338 -6.25 -6.81 -11.94
CA ASP A 338 -5.69 -8.15 -11.81
C ASP A 338 -4.60 -8.21 -10.73
N GLY A 339 -3.88 -7.11 -10.50
CA GLY A 339 -2.80 -7.01 -9.54
C GLY A 339 -3.24 -7.07 -8.06
N GLN A 340 -4.51 -6.77 -7.77
CA GLN A 340 -4.99 -6.68 -6.39
C GLN A 340 -5.08 -8.03 -5.68
N ALA A 341 -5.35 -9.11 -6.41
CA ALA A 341 -5.58 -10.43 -5.83
C ALA A 341 -4.38 -10.99 -5.03
N GLY A 342 -3.15 -10.62 -5.39
CA GLY A 342 -1.93 -11.09 -4.73
C GLY A 342 -1.41 -10.19 -3.61
N LEU A 343 -2.01 -9.02 -3.38
CA LEU A 343 -1.45 -8.00 -2.47
C LEU A 343 -1.42 -8.44 -1.02
N SER A 344 -2.46 -9.15 -0.51
CA SER A 344 -2.47 -9.65 0.86
C SER A 344 -1.28 -10.55 1.17
N SER A 345 -0.92 -11.45 0.26
CA SER A 345 0.25 -12.33 0.42
C SER A 345 1.58 -11.59 0.38
N ALA A 346 1.61 -10.38 -0.18
CA ALA A 346 2.77 -9.50 -0.21
C ALA A 346 2.80 -8.49 0.96
N GLY A 347 1.84 -8.58 1.89
CA GLY A 347 1.75 -7.74 3.09
C GLY A 347 1.03 -6.41 2.90
N TYR A 348 0.25 -6.26 1.84
CA TYR A 348 -0.56 -5.06 1.57
C TYR A 348 -2.06 -5.35 1.67
N VAL A 349 -2.84 -4.28 1.71
CA VAL A 349 -4.31 -4.37 1.71
C VAL A 349 -4.82 -4.09 0.30
N PRO A 350 -5.61 -5.00 -0.30
CA PRO A 350 -6.26 -4.73 -1.58
C PRO A 350 -7.18 -3.51 -1.51
N LEU A 351 -7.34 -2.85 -2.66
CA LEU A 351 -8.16 -1.65 -2.79
C LEU A 351 -9.63 -1.90 -2.40
N PRO A 352 -10.23 -1.05 -1.55
CA PRO A 352 -11.68 -1.04 -1.38
C PRO A 352 -12.38 -0.67 -2.69
N ASP A 353 -13.60 -1.19 -2.89
CA ASP A 353 -14.38 -0.95 -4.12
C ASP A 353 -14.56 0.54 -4.43
N LYS A 354 -14.79 1.38 -3.40
CA LYS A 354 -14.93 2.84 -3.56
C LYS A 354 -13.66 3.50 -4.10
N VAL A 355 -12.47 3.03 -3.70
CA VAL A 355 -11.19 3.54 -4.18
C VAL A 355 -10.92 3.01 -5.59
N LYS A 356 -11.14 1.71 -5.80
CA LYS A 356 -11.01 1.06 -7.11
C LYS A 356 -11.86 1.75 -8.18
N ALA A 357 -13.12 2.04 -7.88
CA ALA A 357 -14.03 2.70 -8.82
C ALA A 357 -13.52 4.10 -9.23
N ARG A 358 -13.02 4.89 -8.28
CA ARG A 358 -12.46 6.22 -8.57
C ARG A 358 -11.13 6.14 -9.33
N LEU A 359 -10.26 5.17 -9.01
CA LEU A 359 -9.03 4.93 -9.76
C LEU A 359 -9.32 4.58 -11.22
N VAL A 360 -10.26 3.67 -11.48
CA VAL A 360 -10.67 3.32 -12.85
C VAL A 360 -11.18 4.54 -13.59
N ALA A 361 -12.00 5.38 -12.94
CA ALA A 361 -12.49 6.62 -13.55
C ALA A 361 -11.35 7.61 -13.88
N ALA A 362 -10.39 7.80 -12.97
CA ALA A 362 -9.23 8.66 -13.17
C ALA A 362 -8.32 8.13 -14.30
N ILE A 363 -8.00 6.83 -14.31
CA ILE A 363 -7.18 6.21 -15.35
C ILE A 363 -7.84 6.38 -16.73
N ASN A 364 -9.16 6.19 -16.84
CA ASN A 364 -9.89 6.38 -18.10
C ASN A 364 -9.88 7.84 -18.57
N ALA A 365 -9.89 8.80 -17.64
CA ALA A 365 -9.89 10.23 -17.93
C ALA A 365 -8.50 10.78 -18.33
N MET A 366 -7.39 10.05 -18.14
CA MET A 366 -6.06 10.44 -18.63
C MET A 366 -6.09 10.63 -20.16
N GLN A 367 -5.37 11.65 -20.64
CA GLN A 367 -5.27 12.01 -22.09
C GLN A 367 -3.95 11.55 -22.68
#